data_2c55a81c181fce32330ce6f349c60d2e
#
_entry.id   2c55a81c181fce32330ce6f349c60d2e
#
_cell.length_a   1.000
_cell.length_b   1.000
_cell.length_c   1.000
_cell.angle_alpha   90.00
_cell.angle_beta   90.00
_cell.angle_gamma   90.00
#
_symmetry.space_group_name_H-M   'P 1'
#
loop_
_entity.id
_entity.type
_entity.pdbx_description
1 polymer ?
#
loop_
_entity_poly.entity_id
_entity_poly.type
_entity_poly.pdbx_seq_one_letter_code
_entity_poly.pdbx_strand_id
1 'polypeptide(L)'
;MRDMGEAAVETLLGAVRLPMKKLVDTSLQTRPDVALYEHATSSLYTVKAVVVLPPYDVLELLALLDMRSTESFRHTMRILLDGVFVDGAVLHATPPSSPHSAESMTLNWLAVQNAKVHLPNRDYVFLKYGNCYALCGQCSPRRPAFMPTTSSTPSRPLKDTVAVSVWESVDVTECGPLPNDLNTLRLHFRQTGYVLEYMPRSRDASHGICISFFMSEEVPSSRSVSSLGKAWVVRMAQSVANLHHALVHQYVAEGRQRQLDMPRPMKPTAASRCHCCSKRFSILRRRHPCHLCSELVCKRCLDKQFQVDLCATCRLPSSMSLFKYWAS
;
A
#
# COMPACT_ATOMS: atom_id res chain seq x y z
N MET A 1 0.29 13.36 -20.07
CA MET A 1 -0.04 12.58 -18.86
C MET A 1 1.09 11.61 -18.46
N ARG A 2 1.66 10.83 -19.39
CA ARG A 2 2.78 9.91 -19.08
C ARG A 2 3.98 10.65 -18.51
N ASP A 3 4.47 11.67 -19.19
CA ASP A 3 5.62 12.47 -18.74
C ASP A 3 5.37 13.08 -17.34
N MET A 4 4.13 13.51 -17.08
CA MET A 4 3.72 13.98 -15.75
C MET A 4 3.79 12.86 -14.71
N GLY A 5 3.33 11.65 -15.05
CA GLY A 5 3.42 10.48 -14.17
C GLY A 5 4.86 10.11 -13.85
N GLU A 6 5.74 10.10 -14.84
CA GLU A 6 7.17 9.82 -14.67
C GLU A 6 7.86 10.90 -13.81
N ALA A 7 7.56 12.16 -14.03
CA ALA A 7 8.06 13.25 -13.21
C ALA A 7 7.58 13.16 -11.75
N ALA A 8 6.33 12.76 -11.53
CA ALA A 8 5.78 12.52 -10.20
C ALA A 8 6.48 11.34 -9.50
N VAL A 9 6.83 10.27 -10.23
CA VAL A 9 7.64 9.15 -9.71
C VAL A 9 9.00 9.62 -9.27
N GLU A 10 9.73 10.39 -10.11
CA GLU A 10 11.04 10.94 -9.74
C GLU A 10 10.97 11.78 -8.48
N THR A 11 9.93 12.62 -8.38
CA THR A 11 9.68 13.49 -7.22
C THR A 11 9.42 12.66 -5.96
N LEU A 12 8.56 11.63 -6.04
CA LEU A 12 8.26 10.75 -4.91
C LEU A 12 9.48 9.96 -4.46
N LEU A 13 10.26 9.42 -5.41
CA LEU A 13 11.49 8.69 -5.09
C LEU A 13 12.57 9.62 -4.51
N GLY A 14 12.57 10.90 -4.89
CA GLY A 14 13.36 11.94 -4.22
C GLY A 14 12.95 12.10 -2.75
N ALA A 15 11.64 12.10 -2.46
CA ALA A 15 11.09 12.22 -1.11
C ALA A 15 11.46 11.03 -0.21
N VAL A 16 11.62 9.81 -0.77
CA VAL A 16 12.07 8.62 -0.01
C VAL A 16 13.42 8.87 0.68
N ARG A 17 14.27 9.69 0.09
CA ARG A 17 15.65 9.99 0.56
C ARG A 17 15.73 11.16 1.50
N LEU A 18 14.64 11.91 1.67
CA LEU A 18 14.64 13.06 2.58
C LEU A 18 14.85 12.59 4.03
N PRO A 19 15.62 13.34 4.82
CA PRO A 19 15.74 13.08 6.24
C PRO A 19 14.40 13.39 6.91
N MET A 20 13.66 12.35 7.26
CA MET A 20 12.37 12.47 7.92
C MET A 20 12.53 12.19 9.41
N LYS A 21 11.85 12.95 10.24
CA LYS A 21 11.81 12.74 11.69
C LYS A 21 10.69 11.74 12.02
N LYS A 22 10.95 10.85 12.98
CA LYS A 22 9.91 9.98 13.51
C LYS A 22 8.83 10.86 14.15
N LEU A 23 7.56 10.59 13.81
CA LEU A 23 6.43 11.31 14.42
C LEU A 23 6.34 10.94 15.90
N VAL A 24 6.48 11.94 16.77
CA VAL A 24 6.51 11.76 18.24
C VAL A 24 5.12 11.94 18.84
N ASP A 25 4.21 12.64 18.16
CA ASP A 25 2.85 12.88 18.65
C ASP A 25 2.02 11.58 18.62
N THR A 26 2.04 10.87 19.74
CA THR A 26 1.29 9.62 19.92
C THR A 26 -0.22 9.80 19.86
N SER A 27 -0.73 11.02 20.09
CA SER A 27 -2.17 11.29 19.99
C SER A 27 -2.71 11.17 18.57
N LEU A 28 -1.85 11.35 17.56
CA LEU A 28 -2.18 11.18 16.15
C LEU A 28 -2.00 9.74 15.65
N GLN A 29 -1.26 8.91 16.39
CA GLN A 29 -0.99 7.52 16.00
C GLN A 29 -2.10 6.60 16.50
N THR A 30 -3.01 6.22 15.60
CA THR A 30 -4.11 5.29 15.90
C THR A 30 -3.78 3.84 15.56
N ARG A 31 -2.67 3.60 14.84
CA ARG A 31 -2.24 2.29 14.32
C ARG A 31 -0.82 1.99 14.81
N PRO A 32 -0.63 1.15 15.83
CA PRO A 32 0.69 0.81 16.36
C PRO A 32 1.55 -0.02 15.40
N ASP A 33 0.94 -0.68 14.44
CA ASP A 33 1.56 -1.47 13.37
C ASP A 33 2.16 -0.62 12.23
N VAL A 34 1.98 0.71 12.28
CA VAL A 34 2.47 1.65 11.26
C VAL A 34 3.57 2.53 11.86
N ALA A 35 4.76 2.51 11.26
CA ALA A 35 5.80 3.47 11.62
C ALA A 35 5.56 4.79 10.85
N LEU A 36 5.50 5.91 11.58
CA LEU A 36 5.20 7.22 11.03
C LEU A 36 6.42 8.13 11.11
N TYR A 37 6.66 8.84 10.03
CA TYR A 37 7.71 9.85 9.90
C TYR A 37 7.13 11.11 9.28
N GLU A 38 7.63 12.29 9.69
CA GLU A 38 7.19 13.56 9.16
C GLU A 38 8.34 14.41 8.62
N HIS A 39 8.03 15.22 7.62
CA HIS A 39 8.91 16.25 7.08
C HIS A 39 8.06 17.46 6.72
N ALA A 40 8.53 18.65 7.11
CA ALA A 40 7.86 19.90 6.83
C ALA A 40 8.83 20.88 6.14
N THR A 41 8.35 21.47 5.06
CA THR A 41 8.99 22.62 4.39
C THR A 41 8.10 23.85 4.54
N SER A 42 8.50 24.96 3.96
CA SER A 42 7.67 26.18 3.92
C SER A 42 6.40 26.03 3.09
N SER A 43 6.38 25.07 2.16
CA SER A 43 5.27 24.89 1.21
C SER A 43 4.57 23.52 1.30
N LEU A 44 5.18 22.54 1.97
CA LEU A 44 4.67 21.17 1.98
C LEU A 44 4.86 20.51 3.35
N TYR A 45 3.80 19.87 3.85
CA TYR A 45 3.87 18.98 4.99
C TYR A 45 3.65 17.53 4.51
N THR A 46 4.61 16.67 4.77
CA THR A 46 4.63 15.28 4.30
C THR A 46 4.69 14.33 5.48
N VAL A 47 3.87 13.29 5.43
CA VAL A 47 3.93 12.14 6.34
C VAL A 47 4.25 10.89 5.52
N LYS A 48 5.27 10.16 5.95
CA LYS A 48 5.61 8.82 5.46
C LYS A 48 5.13 7.80 6.46
N ALA A 49 4.24 6.93 6.04
CA ALA A 49 3.78 5.77 6.81
C ALA A 49 4.43 4.50 6.25
N VAL A 50 4.98 3.66 7.11
CA VAL A 50 5.70 2.45 6.71
C VAL A 50 5.09 1.24 7.39
N VAL A 51 4.80 0.21 6.59
CA VAL A 51 4.39 -1.12 7.06
C VAL A 51 5.27 -2.18 6.41
N VAL A 52 5.44 -3.31 7.09
CA VAL A 52 6.10 -4.49 6.53
C VAL A 52 5.07 -5.59 6.40
N LEU A 53 4.88 -6.06 5.18
CA LEU A 53 3.97 -7.16 4.88
C LEU A 53 4.73 -8.49 4.69
N PRO A 54 4.06 -9.64 4.80
CA PRO A 54 4.59 -10.94 4.36
C PRO A 54 5.15 -10.87 2.93
N PRO A 55 5.92 -11.87 2.49
CA PRO A 55 6.56 -11.88 1.18
C PRO A 55 5.53 -12.14 0.06
N TYR A 56 4.77 -11.12 -0.29
CA TYR A 56 3.91 -11.10 -1.47
C TYR A 56 4.71 -10.83 -2.74
N ASP A 57 4.08 -11.01 -3.89
CA ASP A 57 4.62 -10.47 -5.14
C ASP A 57 4.36 -8.94 -5.19
N VAL A 58 5.41 -8.17 -5.41
CA VAL A 58 5.31 -6.71 -5.56
C VAL A 58 4.41 -6.33 -6.73
N LEU A 59 4.40 -7.13 -7.80
CA LEU A 59 3.52 -6.92 -8.96
C LEU A 59 2.05 -7.12 -8.61
N GLU A 60 1.73 -8.04 -7.71
CA GLU A 60 0.35 -8.23 -7.24
C GLU A 60 -0.15 -7.07 -6.39
N LEU A 61 0.72 -6.54 -5.52
CA LEU A 61 0.41 -5.33 -4.78
C LEU A 61 0.24 -4.12 -5.70
N LEU A 62 1.06 -4.01 -6.74
CA LEU A 62 0.92 -2.95 -7.73
C LEU A 62 -0.38 -3.13 -8.54
N ALA A 63 -0.75 -4.35 -8.90
CA ALA A 63 -1.99 -4.65 -9.61
C ALA A 63 -3.24 -4.33 -8.75
N LEU A 64 -3.19 -4.57 -7.43
CA LEU A 64 -4.23 -4.13 -6.50
C LEU A 64 -4.41 -2.61 -6.54
N LEU A 65 -3.30 -1.87 -6.66
CA LEU A 65 -3.29 -0.42 -6.73
C LEU A 65 -3.62 0.11 -8.13
N ASP A 66 -3.74 -0.73 -9.16
CA ASP A 66 -4.00 -0.30 -10.54
C ASP A 66 -5.43 0.29 -10.72
N MET A 67 -6.45 -0.33 -10.17
CA MET A 67 -7.82 0.21 -10.07
C MET A 67 -8.35 0.90 -11.35
N ARG A 68 -8.37 0.19 -12.48
CA ARG A 68 -8.70 0.77 -13.82
C ARG A 68 -10.18 1.04 -14.06
N SER A 69 -11.08 0.51 -13.24
CA SER A 69 -12.51 0.74 -13.35
C SER A 69 -13.03 1.46 -12.11
N THR A 70 -14.11 2.22 -12.26
CA THR A 70 -14.79 2.87 -11.13
C THR A 70 -15.19 1.87 -10.06
N GLU A 71 -15.62 0.67 -10.44
CA GLU A 71 -15.99 -0.38 -9.50
C GLU A 71 -14.78 -0.86 -8.68
N SER A 72 -13.68 -1.23 -9.35
CA SER A 72 -12.44 -1.65 -8.67
C SER A 72 -11.87 -0.52 -7.80
N PHE A 73 -11.92 0.73 -8.27
CA PHE A 73 -11.48 1.89 -7.53
C PHE A 73 -12.31 2.08 -6.25
N ARG A 74 -13.65 2.07 -6.35
CA ARG A 74 -14.54 2.19 -5.19
C ARG A 74 -14.34 1.05 -4.20
N HIS A 75 -14.21 -0.17 -4.70
CA HIS A 75 -14.00 -1.35 -3.86
C HIS A 75 -12.70 -1.25 -3.06
N THR A 76 -11.58 -1.02 -3.73
CA THR A 76 -10.25 -0.95 -3.11
C THR A 76 -10.14 0.26 -2.18
N MET A 77 -10.59 1.45 -2.62
CA MET A 77 -10.52 2.66 -1.80
C MET A 77 -11.40 2.59 -0.56
N ARG A 78 -12.57 1.93 -0.63
CA ARG A 78 -13.43 1.70 0.55
C ARG A 78 -12.70 0.87 1.60
N ILE A 79 -11.91 -0.11 1.19
CA ILE A 79 -11.13 -0.93 2.14
C ILE A 79 -9.92 -0.14 2.65
N LEU A 80 -9.18 0.53 1.77
CA LEU A 80 -7.98 1.27 2.17
C LEU A 80 -8.31 2.43 3.11
N LEU A 81 -9.31 3.24 2.77
CA LEU A 81 -9.67 4.44 3.50
C LEU A 81 -10.71 4.19 4.60
N ASP A 82 -11.30 2.98 4.61
CA ASP A 82 -12.30 2.57 5.61
C ASP A 82 -13.36 3.67 5.86
N GLY A 83 -13.62 4.01 7.10
CA GLY A 83 -14.68 4.95 7.50
C GLY A 83 -14.49 6.41 7.02
N VAL A 84 -13.46 6.75 6.21
CA VAL A 84 -13.33 8.09 5.61
C VAL A 84 -13.70 8.13 4.12
N PHE A 85 -13.82 6.98 3.46
CA PHE A 85 -14.22 6.94 2.05
C PHE A 85 -15.68 7.34 1.88
N VAL A 86 -15.94 8.29 0.98
CA VAL A 86 -17.30 8.70 0.60
C VAL A 86 -17.65 8.11 -0.75
N ASP A 87 -16.93 8.51 -1.79
CA ASP A 87 -17.13 8.03 -3.16
C ASP A 87 -15.88 8.24 -4.01
N GLY A 88 -15.87 7.67 -5.21
CA GLY A 88 -14.81 7.88 -6.17
C GLY A 88 -15.15 7.32 -7.54
N ALA A 89 -14.42 7.79 -8.54
CA ALA A 89 -14.61 7.37 -9.92
C ALA A 89 -13.29 7.37 -10.67
N VAL A 90 -13.16 6.47 -11.63
CA VAL A 90 -12.14 6.52 -12.67
C VAL A 90 -12.73 7.35 -13.82
N LEU A 91 -12.17 8.53 -14.03
CA LEU A 91 -12.60 9.47 -15.09
C LEU A 91 -12.03 9.05 -16.45
N HIS A 92 -10.80 8.53 -16.43
CA HIS A 92 -10.14 8.00 -17.62
C HIS A 92 -9.14 6.91 -17.24
N ALA A 93 -9.04 5.87 -18.04
CA ALA A 93 -8.04 4.81 -17.90
C ALA A 93 -7.32 4.59 -19.23
N THR A 94 -6.01 4.72 -19.24
CA THR A 94 -5.20 4.43 -20.42
C THR A 94 -5.05 2.92 -20.56
N PRO A 95 -5.31 2.35 -21.75
CA PRO A 95 -5.03 0.94 -22.00
C PRO A 95 -3.57 0.59 -21.71
N PRO A 96 -3.28 -0.63 -21.22
CA PRO A 96 -1.91 -1.06 -21.02
C PRO A 96 -1.15 -1.11 -22.35
N SER A 97 0.09 -0.66 -22.36
CA SER A 97 0.96 -0.67 -23.54
C SER A 97 1.26 -2.10 -24.04
N SER A 98 1.19 -3.09 -23.16
CA SER A 98 1.25 -4.53 -23.47
C SER A 98 0.55 -5.34 -22.37
N PRO A 99 0.15 -6.60 -22.64
CA PRO A 99 -0.47 -7.48 -21.62
C PRO A 99 0.43 -7.75 -20.41
N HIS A 100 1.74 -7.57 -20.55
CA HIS A 100 2.74 -7.79 -19.50
C HIS A 100 3.31 -6.49 -18.93
N SER A 101 2.75 -5.34 -19.31
CA SER A 101 3.21 -4.06 -18.79
C SER A 101 2.76 -3.87 -17.34
N ALA A 102 3.71 -3.58 -16.46
CA ALA A 102 3.42 -3.13 -15.10
C ALA A 102 2.94 -1.67 -15.06
N GLU A 103 3.05 -0.96 -16.19
CA GLU A 103 2.64 0.43 -16.31
C GLU A 103 1.12 0.57 -16.22
N SER A 104 0.66 1.44 -15.35
CA SER A 104 -0.74 1.81 -15.24
C SER A 104 -0.91 3.32 -15.15
N MET A 105 -1.94 3.84 -15.80
CA MET A 105 -2.25 5.27 -15.76
C MET A 105 -3.76 5.47 -15.76
N THR A 106 -4.26 6.16 -14.74
CA THR A 106 -5.68 6.50 -14.63
C THR A 106 -5.85 7.92 -14.12
N LEU A 107 -6.89 8.61 -14.56
CA LEU A 107 -7.36 9.86 -14.00
C LEU A 107 -8.54 9.55 -13.09
N ASN A 108 -8.49 10.03 -11.84
CA ASN A 108 -9.44 9.64 -10.82
C ASN A 108 -10.01 10.85 -10.10
N TRP A 109 -11.23 10.71 -9.63
CA TRP A 109 -11.84 11.55 -8.63
C TRP A 109 -12.06 10.75 -7.35
N LEU A 110 -11.80 11.37 -6.19
CA LEU A 110 -11.95 10.76 -4.87
C LEU A 110 -12.56 11.76 -3.91
N ALA A 111 -13.63 11.39 -3.23
CA ALA A 111 -14.22 12.15 -2.14
C ALA A 111 -14.07 11.40 -0.81
N VAL A 112 -13.70 12.13 0.22
CA VAL A 112 -13.45 11.61 1.56
C VAL A 112 -14.07 12.52 2.61
N GLN A 113 -14.65 11.91 3.66
CA GLN A 113 -15.26 12.65 4.75
C GLN A 113 -14.25 13.06 5.82
N ASN A 114 -14.47 14.21 6.39
CA ASN A 114 -13.72 14.61 7.56
C ASN A 114 -14.21 13.83 8.79
N ALA A 115 -13.29 13.45 9.67
CA ALA A 115 -13.64 12.78 10.93
C ALA A 115 -14.50 13.67 11.85
N LYS A 116 -14.43 14.99 11.70
CA LYS A 116 -15.21 15.97 12.43
C LYS A 116 -16.35 16.47 11.56
N VAL A 117 -17.57 16.15 11.93
CA VAL A 117 -18.81 16.44 11.17
C VAL A 117 -18.99 17.91 10.78
N HIS A 118 -18.43 18.83 11.58
CA HIS A 118 -18.54 20.28 11.32
C HIS A 118 -17.48 20.83 10.35
N LEU A 119 -16.53 20.00 9.92
CA LEU A 119 -15.50 20.39 8.96
C LEU A 119 -15.91 19.92 7.56
N PRO A 120 -15.55 20.68 6.51
CA PRO A 120 -15.86 20.28 5.15
C PRO A 120 -15.21 18.94 4.81
N ASN A 121 -15.91 18.16 4.03
CA ASN A 121 -15.34 16.99 3.34
C ASN A 121 -14.25 17.44 2.37
N ARG A 122 -13.53 16.51 1.79
CA ARG A 122 -12.45 16.80 0.86
C ARG A 122 -12.65 15.98 -0.41
N ASP A 123 -12.33 16.57 -1.53
CA ASP A 123 -12.26 15.83 -2.78
C ASP A 123 -10.96 16.13 -3.53
N TYR A 124 -10.59 15.21 -4.41
CA TYR A 124 -9.35 15.24 -5.17
C TYR A 124 -9.62 14.79 -6.60
N VAL A 125 -9.02 15.48 -7.56
CA VAL A 125 -8.85 14.97 -8.93
C VAL A 125 -7.38 14.78 -9.16
N PHE A 126 -6.98 13.57 -9.57
CA PHE A 126 -5.57 13.23 -9.66
C PHE A 126 -5.27 12.19 -10.72
N LEU A 127 -4.12 12.37 -11.35
CA LEU A 127 -3.46 11.35 -12.12
C LEU A 127 -2.87 10.32 -11.15
N LYS A 128 -3.22 9.06 -11.34
CA LYS A 128 -2.52 7.94 -10.72
C LYS A 128 -1.67 7.26 -11.78
N TYR A 129 -0.38 7.14 -11.51
CA TYR A 129 0.58 6.47 -12.38
C TYR A 129 1.33 5.40 -11.58
N GLY A 130 1.36 4.18 -12.08
CA GLY A 130 2.05 3.04 -11.46
C GLY A 130 3.03 2.39 -12.42
N ASN A 131 4.19 1.97 -11.92
CA ASN A 131 5.17 1.21 -12.71
C ASN A 131 6.18 0.50 -11.79
N CYS A 132 6.93 -0.44 -12.38
CA CYS A 132 8.07 -1.11 -11.76
C CYS A 132 9.38 -0.66 -12.37
N TYR A 133 10.39 -0.47 -11.52
CA TYR A 133 11.72 0.00 -11.92
C TYR A 133 12.78 -0.95 -11.37
N ALA A 134 13.77 -1.29 -12.21
CA ALA A 134 14.93 -2.03 -11.74
C ALA A 134 15.93 -1.06 -11.09
N LEU A 135 16.42 -1.39 -9.92
CA LEU A 135 17.53 -0.68 -9.28
C LEU A 135 18.82 -1.05 -10.04
N CYS A 136 19.41 -0.09 -10.71
CA CYS A 136 20.70 -0.27 -11.39
C CYS A 136 21.85 -0.06 -10.41
N GLY A 137 22.51 -1.15 -10.00
CA GLY A 137 23.64 -1.09 -9.05
C GLY A 137 24.90 -0.37 -9.55
N GLN A 138 24.96 -0.02 -10.84
CA GLN A 138 26.14 0.61 -11.46
C GLN A 138 26.01 2.11 -11.69
N CYS A 139 24.85 2.71 -11.41
CA CYS A 139 24.67 4.13 -11.59
C CYS A 139 25.17 4.91 -10.34
N SER A 140 26.02 5.88 -10.62
CA SER A 140 26.63 6.81 -9.65
C SER A 140 25.64 7.20 -8.52
N PRO A 141 26.11 7.38 -7.25
CA PRO A 141 25.25 7.67 -6.11
C PRO A 141 24.43 8.97 -6.24
N ARG A 142 24.60 9.72 -7.32
CA ARG A 142 23.86 10.95 -7.59
C ARG A 142 22.51 10.78 -8.31
N ARG A 143 22.26 9.67 -9.00
CA ARG A 143 20.96 9.31 -9.59
C ARG A 143 20.90 7.81 -9.79
N PRO A 144 20.15 7.03 -9.01
CA PRO A 144 19.79 5.70 -9.45
C PRO A 144 18.94 5.87 -10.73
N ALA A 145 19.46 5.40 -11.86
CA ALA A 145 18.67 5.31 -13.06
C ALA A 145 17.64 4.20 -12.83
N PHE A 146 16.40 4.58 -12.55
CA PHE A 146 15.28 3.69 -12.55
C PHE A 146 14.94 3.39 -14.02
N MET A 147 15.14 2.17 -14.45
CA MET A 147 14.78 1.72 -15.79
C MET A 147 13.45 0.96 -15.69
N PRO A 148 12.43 1.32 -16.49
CA PRO A 148 11.22 0.52 -16.56
C PRO A 148 11.58 -0.91 -16.94
N THR A 149 11.06 -1.90 -16.21
CA THR A 149 11.27 -3.31 -16.53
C THR A 149 10.37 -3.68 -17.71
N THR A 150 10.87 -3.59 -18.93
CA THR A 150 10.13 -3.92 -20.15
C THR A 150 10.25 -5.39 -20.57
N SER A 151 11.09 -6.19 -19.88
CA SER A 151 11.39 -7.54 -20.31
C SER A 151 10.59 -8.61 -19.58
N SER A 152 9.90 -9.42 -20.35
CA SER A 152 9.22 -10.65 -19.96
C SER A 152 10.14 -11.81 -19.55
N THR A 153 11.43 -11.58 -19.35
CA THR A 153 12.38 -12.62 -18.94
C THR A 153 12.54 -12.65 -17.42
N PRO A 154 12.18 -13.76 -16.75
CA PRO A 154 12.23 -13.89 -15.29
C PRO A 154 13.64 -14.10 -14.73
N SER A 155 14.69 -13.68 -15.43
CA SER A 155 16.09 -14.01 -15.11
C SER A 155 16.77 -13.02 -14.16
N ARG A 156 16.14 -11.91 -13.76
CA ARG A 156 16.72 -10.99 -12.78
C ARG A 156 16.03 -11.19 -11.42
N PRO A 157 16.78 -11.34 -10.32
CA PRO A 157 16.17 -11.47 -9.01
C PRO A 157 15.33 -10.21 -8.74
N LEU A 158 14.04 -10.40 -8.45
CA LEU A 158 13.06 -9.37 -8.05
C LEU A 158 13.53 -8.45 -6.91
N LYS A 159 14.63 -8.82 -6.24
CA LYS A 159 15.23 -8.10 -5.11
C LYS A 159 15.72 -6.69 -5.42
N ASP A 160 16.03 -6.43 -6.68
CA ASP A 160 16.52 -5.12 -7.12
C ASP A 160 15.40 -4.33 -7.84
N THR A 161 14.15 -4.63 -7.52
CA THR A 161 12.99 -3.97 -8.13
C THR A 161 12.26 -3.14 -7.10
N VAL A 162 11.91 -1.92 -7.46
CA VAL A 162 10.98 -1.05 -6.73
C VAL A 162 9.73 -0.83 -7.55
N ALA A 163 8.57 -1.03 -6.94
CA ALA A 163 7.29 -0.66 -7.55
C ALA A 163 6.78 0.64 -6.92
N VAL A 164 6.18 1.48 -7.75
CA VAL A 164 5.72 2.81 -7.35
C VAL A 164 4.31 3.03 -7.89
N SER A 165 3.43 3.61 -7.08
CA SER A 165 2.13 4.11 -7.50
C SER A 165 1.97 5.53 -6.97
N VAL A 166 2.14 6.51 -7.85
CA VAL A 166 2.05 7.94 -7.51
C VAL A 166 0.67 8.51 -7.77
N TRP A 167 0.30 9.50 -6.98
CA TRP A 167 -0.92 10.29 -7.09
C TRP A 167 -0.53 11.76 -7.17
N GLU A 168 -0.80 12.39 -8.28
CA GLU A 168 -0.49 13.81 -8.51
C GLU A 168 -1.75 14.52 -8.99
N SER A 169 -2.18 15.55 -8.26
CA SER A 169 -3.39 16.28 -8.63
C SER A 169 -3.21 17.03 -9.94
N VAL A 170 -4.28 17.02 -10.71
CA VAL A 170 -4.40 17.69 -11.99
C VAL A 170 -5.71 18.48 -12.05
N ASP A 171 -5.67 19.62 -12.70
CA ASP A 171 -6.87 20.39 -12.98
C ASP A 171 -7.50 19.86 -14.26
N VAL A 172 -8.78 19.47 -14.13
CA VAL A 172 -9.59 18.95 -15.25
C VAL A 172 -10.83 19.83 -15.38
N THR A 173 -10.97 20.50 -16.51
CA THR A 173 -12.06 21.46 -16.75
C THR A 173 -13.43 20.81 -16.59
N GLU A 174 -13.58 19.56 -17.05
CA GLU A 174 -14.83 18.81 -17.00
C GLU A 174 -15.15 18.23 -15.60
N CYS A 175 -14.20 18.33 -14.66
CA CYS A 175 -14.35 17.88 -13.28
C CYS A 175 -13.94 18.99 -12.29
N GLY A 176 -14.66 20.11 -12.36
CA GLY A 176 -14.48 21.24 -11.45
C GLY A 176 -14.76 20.87 -9.98
N PRO A 177 -14.53 21.84 -9.05
CA PRO A 177 -14.91 21.67 -7.65
C PRO A 177 -16.39 21.35 -7.50
N LEU A 178 -16.73 20.56 -6.48
CA LEU A 178 -18.12 20.25 -6.16
C LEU A 178 -18.88 21.51 -5.73
N PRO A 179 -20.21 21.56 -5.93
CA PRO A 179 -21.05 22.68 -5.49
C PRO A 179 -20.87 22.97 -3.99
N ASN A 180 -20.93 24.24 -3.60
CA ASN A 180 -20.69 24.70 -2.23
C ASN A 180 -21.68 24.13 -1.20
N ASP A 181 -22.89 23.77 -1.61
CA ASP A 181 -23.92 23.14 -0.77
C ASP A 181 -23.53 21.73 -0.29
N LEU A 182 -22.60 21.06 -0.97
CA LEU A 182 -22.07 19.77 -0.57
C LEU A 182 -21.00 19.86 0.53
N ASN A 183 -20.67 21.06 1.00
CA ASN A 183 -19.68 21.30 2.05
C ASN A 183 -18.38 20.47 1.83
N THR A 184 -17.84 20.53 0.62
CA THR A 184 -16.67 19.78 0.19
C THR A 184 -15.61 20.73 -0.37
N LEU A 185 -14.37 20.57 0.08
CA LEU A 185 -13.22 21.37 -0.33
C LEU A 185 -12.35 20.57 -1.29
N ARG A 186 -12.11 21.11 -2.50
CA ARG A 186 -11.13 20.56 -3.44
C ARG A 186 -9.71 20.79 -2.92
N LEU A 187 -8.96 19.71 -2.75
CA LEU A 187 -7.55 19.74 -2.36
C LEU A 187 -6.68 19.03 -3.40
N HIS A 188 -5.36 19.20 -3.25
CA HIS A 188 -4.38 18.69 -4.20
C HIS A 188 -3.42 17.70 -3.52
N PHE A 189 -3.25 16.52 -4.13
CA PHE A 189 -2.16 15.62 -3.83
C PHE A 189 -0.86 16.16 -4.46
N ARG A 190 0.21 16.17 -3.67
CA ARG A 190 1.57 16.46 -4.09
C ARG A 190 2.51 15.43 -3.49
N GLN A 191 3.43 14.89 -4.25
CA GLN A 191 4.39 13.89 -3.75
C GLN A 191 3.69 12.78 -2.94
N THR A 192 2.52 12.35 -3.39
CA THR A 192 1.69 11.37 -2.70
C THR A 192 1.76 10.05 -3.45
N GLY A 193 1.84 8.92 -2.72
CA GLY A 193 1.86 7.61 -3.35
C GLY A 193 2.54 6.53 -2.55
N TYR A 194 2.56 5.34 -3.14
CA TYR A 194 3.14 4.12 -2.56
C TYR A 194 4.49 3.81 -3.19
N VAL A 195 5.44 3.39 -2.36
CA VAL A 195 6.72 2.80 -2.76
C VAL A 195 6.82 1.43 -2.12
N LEU A 196 7.01 0.39 -2.93
CA LEU A 196 7.04 -1.00 -2.53
C LEU A 196 8.42 -1.59 -2.83
N GLU A 197 9.10 -2.09 -1.81
CA GLU A 197 10.47 -2.58 -1.90
C GLU A 197 10.59 -3.95 -1.22
N TYR A 198 11.33 -4.87 -1.82
CA TYR A 198 11.71 -6.10 -1.13
C TYR A 198 12.72 -5.80 -0.02
N MET A 199 12.47 -6.32 1.17
CA MET A 199 13.45 -6.21 2.25
C MET A 199 14.67 -7.09 1.95
N PRO A 200 15.89 -6.56 2.13
CA PRO A 200 17.10 -7.35 1.99
C PRO A 200 17.09 -8.50 3.02
N ARG A 201 17.64 -9.66 2.62
CA ARG A 201 17.82 -10.81 3.51
C ARG A 201 18.77 -10.44 4.64
N SER A 202 18.25 -10.21 5.84
CA SER A 202 19.03 -10.32 7.07
C SER A 202 19.04 -11.79 7.51
N ARG A 203 20.12 -12.25 8.16
CA ARG A 203 20.24 -13.66 8.64
C ARG A 203 19.12 -14.05 9.61
N ASP A 204 18.52 -13.07 10.29
CA ASP A 204 17.55 -13.26 11.37
C ASP A 204 16.16 -12.70 11.08
N ALA A 205 15.92 -12.01 9.93
CA ALA A 205 14.63 -11.41 9.60
C ALA A 205 13.88 -12.21 8.53
N SER A 206 12.62 -12.44 8.76
CA SER A 206 11.69 -12.99 7.76
C SER A 206 11.68 -12.08 6.53
N HIS A 207 11.72 -12.69 5.35
CA HIS A 207 11.55 -11.97 4.09
C HIS A 207 10.19 -11.26 4.10
N GLY A 208 10.16 -10.03 3.65
CA GLY A 208 8.92 -9.24 3.58
C GLY A 208 9.01 -8.17 2.51
N ILE A 209 7.93 -7.46 2.35
CA ILE A 209 7.85 -6.26 1.51
C ILE A 209 7.67 -5.07 2.43
N CYS A 210 8.60 -4.12 2.32
CA CYS A 210 8.47 -2.80 2.94
C CYS A 210 7.59 -1.93 2.04
N ILE A 211 6.51 -1.41 2.59
CA ILE A 211 5.62 -0.49 1.89
C ILE A 211 5.68 0.85 2.59
N SER A 212 6.08 1.87 1.85
CA SER A 212 6.04 3.25 2.27
C SER A 212 4.91 3.97 1.55
N PHE A 213 4.00 4.59 2.28
CA PHE A 213 2.99 5.49 1.72
C PHE A 213 3.31 6.93 2.15
N PHE A 214 3.46 7.78 1.17
CA PHE A 214 3.67 9.21 1.35
C PHE A 214 2.37 9.95 1.13
N MET A 215 2.01 10.78 2.07
CA MET A 215 0.86 11.69 1.96
C MET A 215 1.32 13.10 2.27
N SER A 216 1.08 14.02 1.35
CA SER A 216 1.50 15.41 1.51
C SER A 216 0.33 16.37 1.32
N GLU A 217 0.38 17.48 2.06
CA GLU A 217 -0.58 18.59 1.95
C GLU A 217 0.19 19.90 1.78
N GLU A 218 -0.29 20.75 0.87
CA GLU A 218 0.28 22.08 0.65
C GLU A 218 0.07 22.97 1.88
N VAL A 219 1.11 23.67 2.26
CA VAL A 219 1.08 24.64 3.35
C VAL A 219 0.91 26.03 2.74
N PRO A 220 -0.17 26.76 3.04
CA PRO A 220 -0.32 28.14 2.60
C PRO A 220 0.86 28.99 3.10
N SER A 221 1.42 29.81 2.22
CA SER A 221 2.67 30.58 2.43
C SER A 221 2.68 31.49 3.68
N SER A 222 1.54 31.71 4.30
CA SER A 222 1.39 32.57 5.49
C SER A 222 1.13 31.83 6.80
N ARG A 223 1.07 30.48 6.79
CA ARG A 223 0.64 29.73 7.98
C ARG A 223 1.43 28.42 8.12
N SER A 224 1.72 28.04 9.36
CA SER A 224 2.10 26.64 9.67
C SER A 224 0.91 25.72 9.44
N VAL A 225 1.17 24.43 9.10
CA VAL A 225 0.12 23.43 9.01
C VAL A 225 -0.69 23.40 10.29
N SER A 226 -2.00 23.57 10.17
CA SER A 226 -2.90 23.49 11.33
C SER A 226 -2.83 22.09 11.95
N SER A 227 -3.09 21.98 13.24
CA SER A 227 -3.18 20.68 13.93
C SER A 227 -4.20 19.74 13.28
N LEU A 228 -5.27 20.30 12.70
CA LEU A 228 -6.29 19.56 11.96
C LEU A 228 -5.79 19.05 10.60
N GLY A 229 -4.99 19.85 9.90
CA GLY A 229 -4.33 19.43 8.67
C GLY A 229 -3.34 18.29 8.94
N LYS A 230 -2.51 18.41 9.96
CA LYS A 230 -1.60 17.34 10.38
C LYS A 230 -2.34 16.04 10.70
N ALA A 231 -3.37 16.11 11.54
CA ALA A 231 -4.18 14.95 11.90
C ALA A 231 -4.81 14.27 10.66
N TRP A 232 -5.22 15.06 9.69
CA TRP A 232 -5.76 14.56 8.42
C TRP A 232 -4.69 13.81 7.61
N VAL A 233 -3.53 14.43 7.36
CA VAL A 233 -2.43 13.82 6.59
C VAL A 233 -1.97 12.52 7.27
N VAL A 234 -1.82 12.52 8.60
CA VAL A 234 -1.47 11.33 9.36
C VAL A 234 -2.53 10.23 9.21
N ARG A 235 -3.82 10.58 9.32
CA ARG A 235 -4.91 9.61 9.15
C ARG A 235 -4.90 8.97 7.76
N MET A 236 -4.74 9.78 6.71
CA MET A 236 -4.63 9.28 5.34
C MET A 236 -3.40 8.39 5.17
N ALA A 237 -2.25 8.79 5.71
CA ALA A 237 -1.03 8.01 5.64
C ALA A 237 -1.17 6.64 6.33
N GLN A 238 -1.85 6.56 7.46
CA GLN A 238 -2.09 5.30 8.19
C GLN A 238 -2.97 4.30 7.43
N SER A 239 -3.66 4.72 6.36
CA SER A 239 -4.46 3.82 5.50
C SER A 239 -3.64 2.70 4.87
N VAL A 240 -2.30 2.87 4.76
CA VAL A 240 -1.38 1.83 4.27
C VAL A 240 -1.49 0.52 5.04
N ALA A 241 -1.87 0.55 6.32
CA ALA A 241 -2.10 -0.63 7.14
C ALA A 241 -3.22 -1.54 6.59
N ASN A 242 -4.15 -0.97 5.83
CA ASN A 242 -5.27 -1.72 5.27
C ASN A 242 -4.92 -2.40 3.94
N LEU A 243 -3.71 -2.19 3.39
CA LEU A 243 -3.31 -2.75 2.11
C LEU A 243 -3.29 -4.28 2.12
N HIS A 244 -2.82 -4.89 3.21
CA HIS A 244 -2.91 -6.33 3.41
C HIS A 244 -4.36 -6.82 3.36
N HIS A 245 -5.27 -6.12 4.02
CA HIS A 245 -6.70 -6.43 4.02
C HIS A 245 -7.29 -6.35 2.60
N ALA A 246 -6.98 -5.28 1.87
CA ALA A 246 -7.43 -5.11 0.49
C ALA A 246 -6.94 -6.25 -0.42
N LEU A 247 -5.67 -6.66 -0.28
CA LEU A 247 -5.11 -7.77 -1.05
C LEU A 247 -5.82 -9.10 -0.76
N VAL A 248 -6.05 -9.40 0.52
CA VAL A 248 -6.77 -10.63 0.91
C VAL A 248 -8.21 -10.60 0.39
N HIS A 249 -8.90 -9.45 0.48
CA HIS A 249 -10.24 -9.29 -0.08
C HIS A 249 -10.27 -9.53 -1.59
N GLN A 250 -9.28 -9.02 -2.32
CA GLN A 250 -9.15 -9.27 -3.75
C GLN A 250 -8.99 -10.77 -4.04
N TYR A 251 -8.12 -11.47 -3.31
CA TYR A 251 -7.92 -12.91 -3.50
C TYR A 251 -9.19 -13.72 -3.24
N VAL A 252 -9.96 -13.36 -2.22
CA VAL A 252 -11.22 -14.01 -1.91
C VAL A 252 -12.27 -13.72 -2.99
N ALA A 253 -12.40 -12.46 -3.42
CA ALA A 253 -13.40 -12.05 -4.41
C ALA A 253 -13.13 -12.66 -5.80
N GLU A 254 -11.88 -12.75 -6.21
CA GLU A 254 -11.48 -13.33 -7.50
C GLU A 254 -11.57 -14.87 -7.52
N GLY A 255 -11.97 -15.50 -6.41
CA GLY A 255 -12.02 -16.97 -6.29
C GLY A 255 -10.67 -17.62 -6.56
N ARG A 256 -9.57 -16.84 -6.48
CA ARG A 256 -8.22 -17.35 -6.68
C ARG A 256 -7.85 -18.28 -5.52
N GLN A 257 -8.41 -19.48 -5.57
CA GLN A 257 -7.86 -20.61 -4.85
C GLN A 257 -6.51 -20.98 -5.46
N ARG A 258 -5.53 -20.05 -5.38
CA ARG A 258 -4.14 -20.31 -5.83
C ARG A 258 -3.58 -21.63 -5.31
N GLN A 259 -4.23 -22.24 -4.34
CA GLN A 259 -3.78 -23.48 -3.74
C GLN A 259 -4.41 -24.71 -4.34
N LEU A 260 -5.52 -24.61 -5.05
CA LEU A 260 -6.09 -25.80 -5.72
C LEU A 260 -5.37 -26.07 -7.06
N ASP A 261 -4.81 -25.03 -7.68
CA ASP A 261 -4.14 -25.15 -8.98
C ASP A 261 -2.60 -25.14 -8.88
N MET A 262 -2.02 -24.87 -7.71
CA MET A 262 -0.60 -25.12 -7.54
C MET A 262 -0.37 -26.64 -7.61
N PRO A 263 0.49 -27.12 -8.53
CA PRO A 263 0.97 -28.49 -8.45
C PRO A 263 1.46 -28.66 -7.02
N ARG A 264 0.88 -29.63 -6.29
CA ARG A 264 1.23 -29.91 -4.88
C ARG A 264 2.74 -29.78 -4.79
N PRO A 265 3.28 -28.84 -3.97
CA PRO A 265 4.71 -28.66 -3.89
C PRO A 265 5.30 -30.06 -3.63
N MET A 266 6.21 -30.45 -4.49
CA MET A 266 6.96 -31.68 -4.33
C MET A 266 7.39 -31.72 -2.86
N LYS A 267 6.86 -32.68 -2.13
CA LYS A 267 7.02 -33.00 -0.70
C LYS A 267 7.57 -31.83 0.11
N PRO A 268 6.79 -31.21 0.99
CA PRO A 268 7.27 -30.10 1.80
C PRO A 268 8.55 -30.57 2.47
N THR A 269 9.65 -29.96 2.07
CA THR A 269 10.95 -30.18 2.70
C THR A 269 10.74 -30.00 4.18
N ALA A 270 10.80 -31.06 4.89
CA ALA A 270 10.64 -31.33 6.31
C ALA A 270 10.69 -30.09 7.26
N ALA A 271 9.76 -29.16 7.16
CA ALA A 271 9.53 -28.25 8.25
C ALA A 271 9.09 -29.08 9.45
N SER A 272 10.00 -29.32 10.38
CA SER A 272 9.75 -30.11 11.57
C SER A 272 8.97 -29.35 12.63
N ARG A 273 8.75 -28.03 12.44
CA ARG A 273 8.14 -27.12 13.40
C ARG A 273 7.10 -26.20 12.76
N CYS A 274 6.11 -25.82 13.55
CA CYS A 274 5.09 -24.83 13.16
C CYS A 274 5.75 -23.45 12.96
N HIS A 275 5.46 -22.80 11.84
CA HIS A 275 5.97 -21.47 11.52
C HIS A 275 5.59 -20.42 12.57
N CYS A 276 4.37 -20.46 13.12
CA CYS A 276 3.91 -19.43 14.08
C CYS A 276 4.33 -19.67 15.52
N CYS A 277 4.30 -20.93 16.02
CA CYS A 277 4.56 -21.20 17.44
C CYS A 277 5.82 -22.02 17.68
N SER A 278 6.61 -22.33 16.64
CA SER A 278 7.87 -23.08 16.66
C SER A 278 7.80 -24.47 17.30
N LYS A 279 6.62 -24.96 17.70
CA LYS A 279 6.43 -26.30 18.26
C LYS A 279 6.57 -27.37 17.19
N ARG A 280 7.23 -28.49 17.54
CA ARG A 280 7.43 -29.64 16.62
C ARG A 280 6.08 -30.24 16.20
N PHE A 281 5.98 -30.63 14.92
CA PHE A 281 4.88 -31.43 14.44
C PHE A 281 4.97 -32.87 14.95
N SER A 282 3.85 -33.50 15.16
CA SER A 282 3.70 -34.88 15.61
C SER A 282 2.41 -35.48 15.03
N ILE A 283 2.16 -36.75 15.32
CA ILE A 283 0.90 -37.43 14.91
C ILE A 283 -0.33 -36.66 15.42
N LEU A 284 -0.26 -36.12 16.65
CA LEU A 284 -1.32 -35.32 17.26
C LEU A 284 -1.32 -33.85 16.82
N ARG A 285 -0.20 -33.37 16.28
CA ARG A 285 -0.03 -31.99 15.80
C ARG A 285 0.27 -32.00 14.32
N ARG A 286 -0.79 -32.15 13.53
CA ARG A 286 -0.72 -32.22 12.07
C ARG A 286 -0.28 -30.90 11.45
N ARG A 287 0.30 -31.00 10.25
CA ARG A 287 0.72 -29.88 9.42
C ARG A 287 -0.46 -29.39 8.60
N HIS A 288 -0.66 -28.09 8.57
CA HIS A 288 -1.65 -27.42 7.73
C HIS A 288 -0.94 -26.27 7.00
N PRO A 289 -1.07 -26.18 5.67
CA PRO A 289 -0.56 -25.02 4.94
C PRO A 289 -1.47 -23.81 5.20
N CYS A 290 -0.86 -22.65 5.38
CA CYS A 290 -1.60 -21.39 5.35
C CYS A 290 -1.97 -21.05 3.92
N HIS A 291 -3.24 -20.66 3.69
CA HIS A 291 -3.72 -20.32 2.34
C HIS A 291 -3.08 -19.07 1.75
N LEU A 292 -2.48 -18.21 2.54
CA LEU A 292 -1.89 -16.97 2.07
C LEU A 292 -0.37 -17.04 1.87
N CYS A 293 0.38 -17.57 2.85
CA CYS A 293 1.85 -17.64 2.79
C CYS A 293 2.40 -19.05 2.49
N SER A 294 1.53 -20.06 2.38
CA SER A 294 1.88 -21.49 2.17
C SER A 294 2.75 -22.12 3.25
N GLU A 295 3.08 -21.38 4.33
CA GLU A 295 3.86 -21.89 5.45
C GLU A 295 3.09 -22.95 6.24
N LEU A 296 3.84 -23.97 6.73
CA LEU A 296 3.27 -25.06 7.52
C LEU A 296 3.04 -24.62 8.96
N VAL A 297 1.78 -24.67 9.39
CA VAL A 297 1.34 -24.32 10.74
C VAL A 297 0.55 -25.44 11.40
N CYS A 298 0.45 -25.43 12.71
CA CYS A 298 -0.40 -26.37 13.43
C CYS A 298 -1.83 -25.84 13.52
N LYS A 299 -2.81 -26.73 13.70
CA LYS A 299 -4.25 -26.40 13.78
C LYS A 299 -4.56 -25.27 14.79
N ARG A 300 -3.79 -25.14 15.88
CA ARG A 300 -3.98 -24.07 16.88
C ARG A 300 -3.55 -22.70 16.39
N CYS A 301 -2.66 -22.65 15.39
CA CYS A 301 -2.19 -21.40 14.78
C CYS A 301 -2.90 -21.10 13.45
N LEU A 302 -3.94 -21.86 13.15
CA LEU A 302 -4.76 -21.71 11.97
C LEU A 302 -6.14 -21.19 12.37
N ASP A 303 -6.63 -20.20 11.65
CA ASP A 303 -7.97 -19.65 11.83
C ASP A 303 -8.69 -19.57 10.50
N LYS A 304 -10.02 -19.70 10.53
CA LYS A 304 -10.85 -19.58 9.32
C LYS A 304 -11.34 -18.16 9.18
N GLN A 305 -10.87 -17.47 8.17
CA GLN A 305 -11.38 -16.17 7.77
C GLN A 305 -11.81 -16.23 6.30
N PHE A 306 -12.95 -15.67 5.96
CA PHE A 306 -13.49 -15.68 4.59
C PHE A 306 -13.52 -17.08 3.95
N GLN A 307 -13.81 -18.11 4.75
CA GLN A 307 -13.85 -19.53 4.34
C GLN A 307 -12.48 -20.15 3.99
N VAL A 308 -11.38 -19.44 4.18
CA VAL A 308 -10.00 -19.93 3.98
C VAL A 308 -9.25 -20.05 5.29
N ASP A 309 -8.31 -21.00 5.33
CA ASP A 309 -7.46 -21.24 6.49
C ASP A 309 -6.25 -20.31 6.47
N LEU A 310 -6.16 -19.35 7.39
CA LEU A 310 -5.05 -18.41 7.52
C LEU A 310 -4.23 -18.68 8.79
N CYS A 311 -2.91 -18.57 8.70
CA CYS A 311 -2.06 -18.66 9.89
C CYS A 311 -2.16 -17.40 10.75
N ALA A 312 -1.74 -17.48 12.01
CA ALA A 312 -1.80 -16.37 12.95
C ALA A 312 -1.06 -15.10 12.46
N THR A 313 -0.04 -15.25 11.62
CA THR A 313 0.72 -14.13 11.03
C THR A 313 -0.04 -13.48 9.85
N CYS A 314 -0.78 -14.29 9.07
CA CYS A 314 -1.53 -13.82 7.91
C CYS A 314 -2.99 -13.46 8.24
N ARG A 315 -3.45 -13.84 9.43
CA ARG A 315 -4.81 -13.55 9.88
C ARG A 315 -5.03 -12.05 9.93
N LEU A 316 -6.13 -11.62 9.31
CA LEU A 316 -6.58 -10.24 9.42
C LEU A 316 -7.00 -9.97 10.85
N PRO A 317 -6.59 -8.86 11.44
CA PRO A 317 -7.08 -8.46 12.73
C PRO A 317 -8.59 -8.23 12.64
N SER A 318 -9.38 -8.99 13.38
CA SER A 318 -10.71 -8.53 13.72
C SER A 318 -10.54 -7.26 14.54
N SER A 319 -11.32 -6.23 14.28
CA SER A 319 -11.21 -4.86 14.82
C SER A 319 -11.06 -4.74 16.35
N MET A 320 -11.05 -5.84 17.07
CA MET A 320 -10.94 -5.91 18.53
C MET A 320 -9.72 -6.68 19.07
N SER A 321 -8.88 -7.34 18.26
CA SER A 321 -7.81 -8.20 18.79
C SER A 321 -6.38 -7.70 18.59
N LEU A 322 -6.18 -6.58 17.89
CA LEU A 322 -4.83 -6.03 17.63
C LEU A 322 -4.09 -5.52 18.88
N PHE A 323 -4.82 -5.23 19.96
CA PHE A 323 -4.22 -4.64 21.16
C PHE A 323 -3.47 -5.61 22.08
N LYS A 324 -3.52 -6.94 21.84
CA LYS A 324 -2.94 -7.92 22.78
C LYS A 324 -1.64 -8.60 22.35
N TYR A 325 -1.17 -8.45 21.11
CA TYR A 325 -0.03 -9.24 20.62
C TYR A 325 1.28 -8.48 20.44
N TRP A 326 1.30 -7.15 20.61
CA TRP A 326 2.52 -6.34 20.47
C TRP A 326 2.95 -5.63 21.75
N ALA A 327 2.37 -5.98 22.89
CA ALA A 327 2.72 -5.42 24.22
C ALA A 327 3.51 -6.42 25.09
N SER A 328 4.14 -7.43 24.47
CA SER A 328 5.06 -8.35 25.16
C SER A 328 6.37 -8.49 24.43
#